data_d5f7e09b79ad2892107255c204181534
#
_entry.id   d5f7e09b79ad2892107255c204181534
#
_cell.length_a   1.000
_cell.length_b   1.000
_cell.length_c   1.000
_cell.angle_alpha   90.00
_cell.angle_beta   90.00
_cell.angle_gamma   90.00
#
_symmetry.space_group_name_H-M   'P 1'
#
loop_
_entity.id
_entity.type
_entity.pdbx_description
1 polymer ?
#
loop_
_entity_poly.entity_id
_entity_poly.type
_entity_poly.pdbx_seq_one_letter_code
_entity_poly.pdbx_strand_id
1 'polypeptide(L)'
;MGGLRDKSVGKEKYVVPLVFLCFAATLAPWLYDFPLNDDWAYALAARALAETGRLTLSDWGSSTQLPHILAGALTAKVFGFSFSALRMANLLVAAAALFMFVKILDQFEVGSFEKLAAGLALALNPLYLLLANSFMTDIHYFFWMTAAVYFYVRRLNDPGDAAALAWGGACCAAACLTRQLALAIPLAFTLVLLLQGRRSWRELAGVWAPPGAALAGYYLWFTQVHGPTWASENYVAAATLGHISKPLVLLNDSFYRLFSAMAETGLFLLPLGAGYLFSLRRFSAHNDLRCRINRAGPWLALAVMGGFALLNGPLPYLENNIARSGLGVLTLGGAALKPSGLFASPVFWTLATAAAVLSSVFLMCCSGLALRAGNGAMRFLFAVAALQLGVSLLGAKFFDRYLLTLLPWFAVAAVFAAKGVKFSRAAAAAVLLACAGLSWAGMKDYLAWNGAKWALAASPASGVAPGEIANGFDYEAWHSYQKNMAYLKTMKPLKMIGEWEWQKINSYKAVISYTPDQRLSVIDKAEYSTPLSSRKGVLYLMSLR
;
A
#
# COMPACT_ATOMS: atom_id res chain seq x y z
N MET A 1 14.30 -34.61 27.67
CA MET A 1 14.86 -35.01 26.36
C MET A 1 14.98 -33.77 25.50
N GLY A 2 16.16 -33.18 25.41
CA GLY A 2 16.45 -32.00 24.65
C GLY A 2 16.63 -32.38 23.17
N GLY A 3 15.56 -32.18 22.38
CA GLY A 3 15.63 -32.27 20.93
C GLY A 3 16.51 -31.14 20.41
N LEU A 4 17.58 -31.51 19.71
CA LEU A 4 18.43 -30.62 18.93
C LEU A 4 17.55 -29.70 18.08
N ARG A 5 17.41 -28.42 18.49
CA ARG A 5 16.84 -27.36 17.62
C ARG A 5 17.76 -27.32 16.39
N ASP A 6 17.25 -27.82 15.29
CA ASP A 6 17.86 -27.60 13.99
C ASP A 6 17.89 -26.06 13.75
N LYS A 7 19.06 -25.48 14.03
CA LYS A 7 19.40 -24.10 13.73
C LYS A 7 19.68 -23.96 12.22
N SER A 8 18.82 -24.50 11.37
CA SER A 8 18.82 -24.07 9.99
C SER A 8 18.44 -22.59 9.99
N VAL A 9 19.45 -21.76 9.84
CA VAL A 9 19.26 -20.29 9.68
C VAL A 9 18.25 -20.12 8.58
N GLY A 10 17.03 -19.70 8.93
CA GLY A 10 15.91 -19.57 8.00
C GLY A 10 16.35 -18.74 6.79
N LYS A 11 16.57 -19.42 5.66
CA LYS A 11 17.05 -18.81 4.41
C LYS A 11 15.96 -17.96 3.76
N GLU A 12 14.71 -18.17 4.14
CA GLU A 12 13.51 -17.53 3.59
C GLU A 12 13.59 -16.00 3.67
N LYS A 13 14.17 -15.47 4.74
CA LYS A 13 14.37 -14.02 4.94
C LYS A 13 15.31 -13.38 3.91
N TYR A 14 16.15 -14.15 3.24
CA TYR A 14 16.98 -13.70 2.12
C TYR A 14 16.36 -14.05 0.77
N VAL A 15 15.72 -15.23 0.67
CA VAL A 15 15.11 -15.72 -0.56
C VAL A 15 13.95 -14.83 -1.00
N VAL A 16 13.05 -14.45 -0.07
CA VAL A 16 11.87 -13.62 -0.41
C VAL A 16 12.27 -12.26 -0.98
N PRO A 17 13.15 -11.46 -0.34
CA PRO A 17 13.63 -10.21 -0.91
C PRO A 17 14.36 -10.37 -2.24
N LEU A 18 15.18 -11.41 -2.38
CA LEU A 18 15.91 -11.67 -3.62
C LEU A 18 14.97 -11.99 -4.78
N VAL A 19 14.00 -12.89 -4.56
CA VAL A 19 12.97 -13.22 -5.57
C VAL A 19 12.19 -11.96 -5.97
N PHE A 20 11.83 -11.12 -4.99
CA PHE A 20 11.17 -9.84 -5.26
C PHE A 20 12.03 -8.94 -6.14
N LEU A 21 13.30 -8.73 -5.82
CA LEU A 21 14.19 -7.87 -6.60
C LEU A 21 14.40 -8.41 -8.03
N CYS A 22 14.61 -9.73 -8.17
CA CYS A 22 14.72 -10.36 -9.49
C CYS A 22 13.42 -10.19 -10.29
N PHE A 23 12.26 -10.37 -9.65
CA PHE A 23 10.96 -10.19 -10.29
C PHE A 23 10.73 -8.73 -10.71
N ALA A 24 10.97 -7.76 -9.83
CA ALA A 24 10.85 -6.35 -10.13
C ALA A 24 11.82 -5.90 -11.24
N ALA A 25 13.04 -6.45 -11.27
CA ALA A 25 14.02 -6.17 -12.31
C ALA A 25 13.54 -6.55 -13.73
N THR A 26 12.69 -7.58 -13.86
CA THR A 26 12.11 -7.96 -15.16
C THR A 26 11.20 -6.88 -15.78
N LEU A 27 10.75 -5.92 -14.97
CA LEU A 27 9.99 -4.75 -15.44
C LEU A 27 10.90 -3.66 -16.04
N ALA A 28 12.21 -3.76 -15.87
CA ALA A 28 13.21 -2.76 -16.24
C ALA A 28 12.89 -1.35 -15.71
N PRO A 29 12.67 -1.18 -14.39
CA PRO A 29 12.18 0.07 -13.80
C PRO A 29 13.14 1.26 -13.99
N TRP A 30 14.42 0.99 -14.25
CA TRP A 30 15.44 2.00 -14.53
C TRP A 30 15.30 2.70 -15.89
N LEU A 31 14.45 2.17 -16.80
CA LEU A 31 14.19 2.77 -18.10
C LEU A 31 13.11 3.87 -18.07
N TYR A 32 12.45 4.07 -16.93
CA TYR A 32 11.28 4.93 -16.81
C TYR A 32 11.57 6.11 -15.88
N ASP A 33 11.98 7.25 -16.44
CA ASP A 33 12.34 8.45 -15.67
C ASP A 33 11.21 9.48 -15.65
N PHE A 34 10.13 9.14 -14.95
CA PHE A 34 8.96 10.00 -14.76
C PHE A 34 8.24 9.63 -13.44
N PRO A 35 7.47 10.56 -12.84
CA PRO A 35 6.67 10.28 -11.66
C PRO A 35 5.48 9.38 -11.98
N LEU A 36 5.04 8.66 -10.97
CA LEU A 36 3.80 7.89 -10.97
C LEU A 36 2.89 8.42 -9.87
N ASN A 37 1.64 8.82 -10.21
CA ASN A 37 0.67 9.36 -9.27
C ASN A 37 1.22 10.58 -8.50
N ASP A 38 1.28 10.55 -7.15
CA ASP A 38 1.75 11.65 -6.29
C ASP A 38 3.28 11.69 -6.10
N ASP A 39 4.06 10.84 -6.79
CA ASP A 39 5.53 10.76 -6.66
C ASP A 39 6.22 12.11 -6.83
N TRP A 40 5.70 12.93 -7.73
CA TRP A 40 6.21 14.28 -8.01
C TRP A 40 6.26 15.16 -6.76
N ALA A 41 5.27 15.06 -5.88
CA ALA A 41 5.17 15.89 -4.68
C ALA A 41 6.30 15.58 -3.68
N TYR A 42 6.62 14.30 -3.52
CA TYR A 42 7.69 13.83 -2.66
C TYR A 42 9.06 14.02 -3.29
N ALA A 43 9.15 13.84 -4.61
CA ALA A 43 10.37 14.05 -5.37
C ALA A 43 10.82 15.52 -5.37
N LEU A 44 9.89 16.48 -5.44
CA LEU A 44 10.19 17.91 -5.30
C LEU A 44 10.85 18.22 -3.95
N ALA A 45 10.31 17.68 -2.84
CA ALA A 45 10.88 17.88 -1.51
C ALA A 45 12.27 17.22 -1.38
N ALA A 46 12.44 16.00 -1.89
CA ALA A 46 13.72 15.29 -1.89
C ALA A 46 14.78 16.02 -2.74
N ARG A 47 14.39 16.51 -3.92
CA ARG A 47 15.24 17.30 -4.80
C ARG A 47 15.68 18.61 -4.16
N ALA A 48 14.74 19.37 -3.58
CA ALA A 48 15.04 20.62 -2.91
C ALA A 48 16.04 20.42 -1.75
N LEU A 49 15.84 19.36 -0.95
CA LEU A 49 16.76 19.02 0.14
C LEU A 49 18.16 18.64 -0.39
N ALA A 50 18.24 17.86 -1.48
CA ALA A 50 19.52 17.47 -2.07
C ALA A 50 20.30 18.65 -2.65
N GLU A 51 19.62 19.58 -3.35
CA GLU A 51 20.21 20.70 -4.05
C GLU A 51 20.54 21.88 -3.11
N THR A 52 19.67 22.17 -2.14
CA THR A 52 19.77 23.39 -1.32
C THR A 52 20.16 23.13 0.14
N GLY A 53 20.10 21.88 0.60
CA GLY A 53 20.26 21.51 2.01
C GLY A 53 19.09 21.95 2.90
N ARG A 54 18.02 22.53 2.35
CA ARG A 54 16.85 22.99 3.10
C ARG A 54 15.71 21.98 2.99
N LEU A 55 15.18 21.58 4.14
CA LEU A 55 14.01 20.73 4.18
C LEU A 55 12.74 21.56 3.94
N THR A 56 12.11 21.33 2.81
CA THR A 56 10.81 21.93 2.45
C THR A 56 9.85 20.84 2.05
N LEU A 57 8.62 20.88 2.53
CA LEU A 57 7.57 19.94 2.11
C LEU A 57 6.79 20.54 0.95
N SER A 58 6.34 19.69 0.05
CA SER A 58 5.38 20.10 -0.97
C SER A 58 4.04 20.48 -0.33
N ASP A 59 3.39 21.53 -0.80
CA ASP A 59 2.03 21.90 -0.38
C ASP A 59 1.00 20.79 -0.60
N TRP A 60 1.27 19.82 -1.48
CA TRP A 60 0.44 18.63 -1.71
C TRP A 60 0.67 17.54 -0.66
N GLY A 61 1.74 17.61 0.12
CA GLY A 61 2.09 16.63 1.14
C GLY A 61 1.26 16.81 2.42
N SER A 62 0.57 15.75 2.85
CA SER A 62 -0.28 15.75 4.05
C SER A 62 0.25 14.90 5.21
N SER A 63 1.25 14.05 4.97
CA SER A 63 1.91 13.21 5.98
C SER A 63 3.22 13.82 6.46
N THR A 64 3.82 13.23 7.48
CA THR A 64 5.11 13.70 8.04
C THR A 64 6.31 13.52 7.09
N GLN A 65 6.40 12.40 6.33
CA GLN A 65 7.28 12.10 5.17
C GLN A 65 8.79 12.18 5.41
N LEU A 66 9.31 12.54 6.58
CA LEU A 66 10.73 12.88 6.77
C LEU A 66 11.71 11.76 6.36
N PRO A 67 11.62 10.51 6.87
CA PRO A 67 12.57 9.45 6.50
C PRO A 67 12.55 9.15 5.00
N HIS A 68 11.40 9.28 4.36
CA HIS A 68 11.22 9.09 2.94
C HIS A 68 11.94 10.20 2.13
N ILE A 69 11.72 11.47 2.49
CA ILE A 69 12.39 12.62 1.84
C ILE A 69 13.91 12.55 2.04
N LEU A 70 14.38 12.20 3.25
CA LEU A 70 15.80 12.05 3.54
C LEU A 70 16.44 10.95 2.68
N ALA A 71 15.79 9.80 2.55
CA ALA A 71 16.26 8.72 1.69
C ALA A 71 16.30 9.13 0.21
N GLY A 72 15.27 9.83 -0.27
CA GLY A 72 15.22 10.36 -1.63
C GLY A 72 16.30 11.43 -1.88
N ALA A 73 16.51 12.34 -0.93
CA ALA A 73 17.56 13.36 -1.03
C ALA A 73 18.97 12.76 -1.04
N LEU A 74 19.21 11.74 -0.20
CA LEU A 74 20.49 11.00 -0.21
C LEU A 74 20.70 10.32 -1.56
N THR A 75 19.66 9.65 -2.09
CA THR A 75 19.70 9.03 -3.42
C THR A 75 20.03 10.05 -4.50
N ALA A 76 19.34 11.19 -4.51
CA ALA A 76 19.56 12.26 -5.47
C ALA A 76 20.98 12.86 -5.35
N LYS A 77 21.52 12.95 -4.14
CA LYS A 77 22.87 13.48 -3.91
C LYS A 77 23.98 12.54 -4.38
N VAL A 78 23.76 11.22 -4.28
CA VAL A 78 24.76 10.21 -4.66
C VAL A 78 24.72 9.87 -6.16
N PHE A 79 23.51 9.72 -6.71
CA PHE A 79 23.29 9.22 -8.08
C PHE A 79 22.80 10.29 -9.07
N GLY A 80 22.60 11.53 -8.61
CA GLY A 80 21.86 12.55 -9.35
C GLY A 80 20.34 12.37 -9.17
N PHE A 81 19.60 13.50 -9.35
CA PHE A 81 18.16 13.45 -9.28
C PHE A 81 17.56 12.83 -10.54
N SER A 82 16.84 11.72 -10.37
CA SER A 82 15.95 11.13 -11.37
C SER A 82 14.86 10.30 -10.70
N PHE A 83 13.71 10.17 -11.33
CA PHE A 83 12.65 9.28 -10.83
C PHE A 83 13.07 7.81 -10.89
N SER A 84 13.90 7.44 -11.86
CA SER A 84 14.51 6.11 -11.97
C SER A 84 15.37 5.80 -10.74
N ALA A 85 16.25 6.70 -10.32
CA ALA A 85 17.09 6.52 -9.14
C ALA A 85 16.26 6.41 -7.86
N LEU A 86 15.25 7.28 -7.69
CA LEU A 86 14.32 7.24 -6.55
C LEU A 86 13.54 5.92 -6.51
N ARG A 87 13.08 5.43 -7.66
CA ARG A 87 12.38 4.15 -7.81
C ARG A 87 13.27 2.97 -7.44
N MET A 88 14.52 2.95 -7.91
CA MET A 88 15.49 1.90 -7.58
C MET A 88 15.78 1.88 -6.08
N ALA A 89 15.97 3.03 -5.45
CA ALA A 89 16.15 3.13 -3.99
C ALA A 89 14.90 2.60 -3.24
N ASN A 90 13.70 2.92 -3.72
CA ASN A 90 12.46 2.43 -3.10
C ASN A 90 12.30 0.90 -3.22
N LEU A 91 12.74 0.29 -4.33
CA LEU A 91 12.79 -1.18 -4.48
C LEU A 91 13.71 -1.84 -3.44
N LEU A 92 14.83 -1.22 -3.11
CA LEU A 92 15.72 -1.72 -2.05
C LEU A 92 15.06 -1.62 -0.66
N VAL A 93 14.35 -0.53 -0.38
CA VAL A 93 13.57 -0.37 0.85
C VAL A 93 12.45 -1.42 0.92
N ALA A 94 11.78 -1.70 -0.20
CA ALA A 94 10.77 -2.75 -0.29
C ALA A 94 11.37 -4.14 0.02
N ALA A 95 12.53 -4.47 -0.53
CA ALA A 95 13.22 -5.72 -0.23
C ALA A 95 13.59 -5.82 1.27
N ALA A 96 14.07 -4.72 1.87
CA ALA A 96 14.36 -4.65 3.32
C ALA A 96 13.09 -4.83 4.16
N ALA A 97 11.96 -4.29 3.73
CA ALA A 97 10.67 -4.46 4.40
C ALA A 97 10.19 -5.94 4.37
N LEU A 98 10.36 -6.62 3.25
CA LEU A 98 10.09 -8.07 3.14
C LEU A 98 11.01 -8.90 4.04
N PHE A 99 12.30 -8.53 4.13
CA PHE A 99 13.20 -9.14 5.09
C PHE A 99 12.68 -9.02 6.53
N MET A 100 12.25 -7.82 6.94
CA MET A 100 11.68 -7.61 8.27
C MET A 100 10.38 -8.38 8.47
N PHE A 101 9.54 -8.48 7.46
CA PHE A 101 8.31 -9.28 7.52
C PHE A 101 8.59 -10.76 7.77
N VAL A 102 9.55 -11.35 7.04
CA VAL A 102 9.93 -12.76 7.28
C VAL A 102 10.55 -12.95 8.66
N LYS A 103 11.30 -11.96 9.18
CA LYS A 103 11.81 -11.96 10.57
C LYS A 103 10.67 -11.94 11.60
N ILE A 104 9.52 -11.33 11.30
CA ILE A 104 8.32 -11.43 12.16
C ILE A 104 7.77 -12.86 12.12
N LEU A 105 7.67 -13.48 10.95
CA LEU A 105 7.21 -14.87 10.81
C LEU A 105 8.12 -15.85 11.60
N ASP A 106 9.43 -15.58 11.69
CA ASP A 106 10.37 -16.38 12.50
C ASP A 106 10.02 -16.38 14.00
N GLN A 107 9.39 -15.31 14.50
CA GLN A 107 8.99 -15.21 15.90
C GLN A 107 7.79 -16.10 16.27
N PHE A 108 7.10 -16.66 15.28
CA PHE A 108 5.89 -17.47 15.48
C PHE A 108 6.11 -18.97 15.19
N GLU A 109 7.34 -19.40 14.96
CA GLU A 109 7.72 -20.81 14.76
C GLU A 109 6.88 -21.53 13.69
N VAL A 110 6.61 -20.86 12.57
CA VAL A 110 5.94 -21.44 11.39
C VAL A 110 6.92 -22.19 10.51
N GLY A 111 6.42 -23.12 9.70
CA GLY A 111 7.26 -23.92 8.80
C GLY A 111 7.91 -23.08 7.68
N SER A 112 9.05 -23.54 7.18
CA SER A 112 9.83 -22.83 6.15
C SER A 112 9.03 -22.56 4.89
N PHE A 113 8.24 -23.54 4.45
CA PHE A 113 7.44 -23.38 3.24
C PHE A 113 6.29 -22.39 3.43
N GLU A 114 5.63 -22.41 4.56
CA GLU A 114 4.56 -21.47 4.91
C GLU A 114 5.10 -20.03 5.04
N LYS A 115 6.31 -19.85 5.59
CA LYS A 115 7.01 -18.55 5.61
C LYS A 115 7.29 -18.05 4.20
N LEU A 116 7.80 -18.94 3.33
CA LEU A 116 8.08 -18.62 1.93
C LEU A 116 6.78 -18.23 1.20
N ALA A 117 5.72 -19.02 1.37
CA ALA A 117 4.43 -18.75 0.75
C ALA A 117 3.83 -17.42 1.21
N ALA A 118 3.87 -17.11 2.51
CA ALA A 118 3.40 -15.83 3.06
C ALA A 118 4.25 -14.65 2.57
N GLY A 119 5.58 -14.81 2.58
CA GLY A 119 6.50 -13.80 2.08
C GLY A 119 6.32 -13.51 0.61
N LEU A 120 6.19 -14.53 -0.22
CA LEU A 120 5.98 -14.37 -1.66
C LEU A 120 4.57 -13.89 -2.01
N ALA A 121 3.53 -14.28 -1.26
CA ALA A 121 2.19 -13.75 -1.43
C ALA A 121 2.15 -12.22 -1.22
N LEU A 122 2.96 -11.69 -0.31
CA LEU A 122 3.12 -10.26 -0.12
C LEU A 122 4.02 -9.65 -1.19
N ALA A 123 5.18 -10.25 -1.46
CA ALA A 123 6.20 -9.72 -2.39
C ALA A 123 5.71 -9.61 -3.84
N LEU A 124 4.93 -10.58 -4.30
CA LEU A 124 4.41 -10.65 -5.66
C LEU A 124 2.97 -10.11 -5.78
N ASN A 125 2.46 -9.49 -4.71
CA ASN A 125 1.17 -8.83 -4.68
C ASN A 125 1.18 -7.61 -5.62
N PRO A 126 0.11 -7.39 -6.43
CA PRO A 126 0.07 -6.27 -7.37
C PRO A 126 0.20 -4.91 -6.68
N LEU A 127 -0.41 -4.74 -5.52
CA LEU A 127 -0.35 -3.51 -4.75
C LEU A 127 1.07 -3.24 -4.21
N TYR A 128 1.74 -4.28 -3.68
CA TYR A 128 3.11 -4.17 -3.20
C TYR A 128 4.08 -3.84 -4.33
N LEU A 129 3.97 -4.54 -5.45
CA LEU A 129 4.81 -4.34 -6.64
C LEU A 129 4.66 -2.92 -7.21
N LEU A 130 3.42 -2.43 -7.30
CA LEU A 130 3.12 -1.09 -7.81
C LEU A 130 3.73 -0.01 -6.89
N LEU A 131 3.45 -0.08 -5.59
CA LEU A 131 3.94 0.89 -4.63
C LEU A 131 5.47 0.85 -4.49
N ALA A 132 6.10 -0.32 -4.65
CA ALA A 132 7.54 -0.45 -4.67
C ALA A 132 8.20 0.17 -5.92
N ASN A 133 7.48 0.18 -7.05
CA ASN A 133 7.91 0.83 -8.30
C ASN A 133 7.53 2.32 -8.37
N SER A 134 7.06 2.91 -7.30
CA SER A 134 6.74 4.33 -7.18
C SER A 134 7.60 4.98 -6.10
N PHE A 135 7.66 6.31 -6.06
CA PHE A 135 8.28 7.04 -4.96
C PHE A 135 7.20 7.58 -4.01
N MET A 136 6.26 6.68 -3.62
CA MET A 136 5.22 6.95 -2.64
C MET A 136 5.69 6.62 -1.23
N THR A 137 5.13 7.28 -0.21
CA THR A 137 5.50 7.06 1.20
C THR A 137 5.14 5.68 1.74
N ASP A 138 4.31 4.90 1.03
CA ASP A 138 3.72 3.64 1.49
C ASP A 138 4.77 2.59 1.83
N ILE A 139 5.77 2.40 0.99
CA ILE A 139 6.83 1.39 1.18
C ILE A 139 7.78 1.78 2.32
N HIS A 140 8.16 3.05 2.43
CA HIS A 140 8.97 3.52 3.55
C HIS A 140 8.23 3.38 4.88
N TYR A 141 6.94 3.71 4.89
CA TYR A 141 6.08 3.49 6.04
C TYR A 141 6.00 2.00 6.40
N PHE A 142 5.75 1.15 5.41
CA PHE A 142 5.66 -0.30 5.60
C PHE A 142 6.97 -0.88 6.15
N PHE A 143 8.13 -0.43 5.68
CA PHE A 143 9.44 -0.83 6.21
C PHE A 143 9.59 -0.48 7.69
N TRP A 144 9.40 0.79 8.05
CA TRP A 144 9.57 1.23 9.43
C TRP A 144 8.53 0.62 10.38
N MET A 145 7.31 0.44 9.90
CA MET A 145 6.24 -0.26 10.62
C MET A 145 6.61 -1.72 10.92
N THR A 146 7.03 -2.48 9.89
CA THR A 146 7.42 -3.89 10.09
C THR A 146 8.66 -4.03 10.95
N ALA A 147 9.63 -3.12 10.85
CA ALA A 147 10.79 -3.08 11.72
C ALA A 147 10.41 -2.82 13.18
N ALA A 148 9.59 -1.80 13.45
CA ALA A 148 9.11 -1.51 14.80
C ALA A 148 8.33 -2.69 15.39
N VAL A 149 7.41 -3.26 14.62
CA VAL A 149 6.61 -4.43 15.04
C VAL A 149 7.50 -5.64 15.30
N TYR A 150 8.51 -5.92 14.46
CA TYR A 150 9.46 -7.01 14.71
C TYR A 150 10.15 -6.88 16.07
N PHE A 151 10.68 -5.70 16.38
CA PHE A 151 11.37 -5.48 17.65
C PHE A 151 10.42 -5.52 18.85
N TYR A 152 9.21 -5.00 18.72
CA TYR A 152 8.22 -5.09 19.78
C TYR A 152 7.70 -6.52 19.99
N VAL A 153 7.55 -7.33 18.94
CA VAL A 153 7.24 -8.77 19.06
C VAL A 153 8.36 -9.49 19.81
N ARG A 154 9.65 -9.21 19.50
CA ARG A 154 10.78 -9.75 20.26
C ARG A 154 10.69 -9.37 21.74
N ARG A 155 10.44 -8.10 22.04
CA ARG A 155 10.28 -7.62 23.42
C ARG A 155 9.12 -8.29 24.16
N LEU A 156 8.01 -8.58 23.48
CA LEU A 156 6.90 -9.30 24.08
C LEU A 156 7.21 -10.77 24.35
N ASN A 157 8.00 -11.40 23.49
CA ASN A 157 8.45 -12.78 23.64
C ASN A 157 9.60 -12.93 24.66
N ASP A 158 10.49 -11.94 24.73
CA ASP A 158 11.57 -11.85 25.72
C ASP A 158 11.52 -10.49 26.45
N PRO A 159 10.87 -10.45 27.63
CA PRO A 159 10.80 -9.22 28.44
C PRO A 159 12.14 -8.66 28.92
N GLY A 160 13.23 -9.43 28.83
CA GLY A 160 14.59 -8.98 29.15
C GLY A 160 15.30 -8.24 28.00
N ASP A 161 14.83 -8.35 26.76
CA ASP A 161 15.46 -7.76 25.58
C ASP A 161 15.30 -6.23 25.53
N ALA A 162 16.18 -5.52 26.26
CA ALA A 162 16.18 -4.06 26.29
C ALA A 162 16.56 -3.44 24.94
N ALA A 163 17.42 -4.13 24.16
CA ALA A 163 17.79 -3.67 22.82
C ALA A 163 16.59 -3.71 21.87
N ALA A 164 15.74 -4.74 21.96
CA ALA A 164 14.51 -4.79 21.18
C ALA A 164 13.56 -3.64 21.54
N LEU A 165 13.44 -3.25 22.81
CA LEU A 165 12.64 -2.09 23.21
C LEU A 165 13.18 -0.79 22.59
N ALA A 166 14.49 -0.58 22.64
CA ALA A 166 15.15 0.63 22.11
C ALA A 166 15.01 0.73 20.58
N TRP A 167 15.34 -0.35 19.85
CA TRP A 167 15.18 -0.39 18.40
C TRP A 167 13.72 -0.30 17.95
N GLY A 168 12.79 -0.93 18.70
CA GLY A 168 11.36 -0.80 18.49
C GLY A 168 10.91 0.64 18.58
N GLY A 169 11.35 1.37 19.62
CA GLY A 169 11.08 2.80 19.79
C GLY A 169 11.65 3.66 18.66
N ALA A 170 12.91 3.43 18.28
CA ALA A 170 13.55 4.17 17.18
C ALA A 170 12.86 3.94 15.82
N CYS A 171 12.57 2.67 15.49
CA CYS A 171 11.84 2.35 14.25
C CYS A 171 10.40 2.90 14.27
N CYS A 172 9.73 2.88 15.44
CA CYS A 172 8.41 3.47 15.60
C CYS A 172 8.44 4.99 15.42
N ALA A 173 9.48 5.69 15.92
CA ALA A 173 9.68 7.10 15.67
C ALA A 173 9.84 7.40 14.18
N ALA A 174 10.66 6.62 13.46
CA ALA A 174 10.80 6.75 12.01
C ALA A 174 9.49 6.46 11.27
N ALA A 175 8.71 5.45 11.70
CA ALA A 175 7.40 5.17 11.16
C ALA A 175 6.43 6.36 11.38
N CYS A 176 6.40 6.96 12.57
CA CYS A 176 5.59 8.14 12.89
C CYS A 176 6.02 9.37 12.08
N LEU A 177 7.33 9.55 11.86
CA LEU A 177 7.87 10.61 11.00
C LEU A 177 7.65 10.33 9.50
N THR A 178 7.21 9.14 9.13
CA THR A 178 6.77 8.83 7.77
C THR A 178 5.26 9.01 7.61
N ARG A 179 4.49 8.46 8.54
CA ARG A 179 3.01 8.61 8.61
C ARG A 179 2.53 8.55 10.07
N GLN A 180 1.71 9.50 10.46
CA GLN A 180 1.15 9.58 11.81
C GLN A 180 0.33 8.34 12.22
N LEU A 181 -0.16 7.57 11.25
CA LEU A 181 -0.87 6.29 11.45
C LEU A 181 -0.04 5.29 12.30
N ALA A 182 1.29 5.44 12.32
CA ALA A 182 2.18 4.63 13.14
C ALA A 182 1.95 4.76 14.66
N LEU A 183 1.26 5.80 15.13
CA LEU A 183 0.85 5.92 16.55
C LEU A 183 -0.03 4.74 17.02
N ALA A 184 -0.65 4.02 16.10
CA ALA A 184 -1.32 2.77 16.39
C ALA A 184 -0.38 1.71 17.01
N ILE A 185 0.92 1.73 16.69
CA ILE A 185 1.89 0.74 17.16
C ILE A 185 2.18 0.85 18.66
N PRO A 186 2.62 2.02 19.20
CA PRO A 186 2.84 2.18 20.63
C PRO A 186 1.54 2.03 21.42
N LEU A 187 0.39 2.46 20.87
CA LEU A 187 -0.91 2.27 21.51
C LEU A 187 -1.27 0.78 21.61
N ALA A 188 -1.09 0.00 20.53
CA ALA A 188 -1.32 -1.44 20.54
C ALA A 188 -0.41 -2.16 21.55
N PHE A 189 0.86 -1.78 21.61
CA PHE A 189 1.80 -2.35 22.58
C PHE A 189 1.36 -2.06 24.02
N THR A 190 0.98 -0.83 24.30
CA THR A 190 0.44 -0.41 25.61
C THR A 190 -0.80 -1.21 25.99
N LEU A 191 -1.76 -1.37 25.08
CA LEU A 191 -2.98 -2.16 25.34
C LEU A 191 -2.65 -3.60 25.71
N VAL A 192 -1.69 -4.21 25.01
CA VAL A 192 -1.27 -5.59 25.29
C VAL A 192 -0.57 -5.71 26.64
N LEU A 193 0.29 -4.77 27.01
CA LEU A 193 0.91 -4.75 28.34
C LEU A 193 -0.16 -4.64 29.45
N LEU A 194 -1.14 -3.78 29.28
CA LEU A 194 -2.23 -3.62 30.24
C LEU A 194 -3.08 -4.89 30.35
N LEU A 195 -3.40 -5.55 29.23
CA LEU A 195 -4.12 -6.83 29.20
C LEU A 195 -3.34 -7.97 29.87
N GLN A 196 -2.00 -7.87 29.90
CA GLN A 196 -1.12 -8.81 30.62
C GLN A 196 -0.89 -8.44 32.09
N GLY A 197 -1.50 -7.38 32.58
CA GLY A 197 -1.27 -6.87 33.94
C GLY A 197 0.12 -6.22 34.15
N ARG A 198 0.89 -6.00 33.10
CA ARG A 198 2.21 -5.38 33.12
C ARG A 198 2.08 -3.87 33.09
N ARG A 199 2.45 -3.19 34.17
CA ARG A 199 2.36 -1.73 34.33
C ARG A 199 3.75 -1.11 34.53
N SER A 200 4.73 -1.51 33.74
CA SER A 200 6.08 -0.97 33.84
C SER A 200 6.15 0.40 33.15
N TRP A 201 6.32 1.46 33.96
CA TRP A 201 6.50 2.82 33.43
C TRP A 201 7.74 2.94 32.55
N ARG A 202 8.80 2.14 32.81
CA ARG A 202 10.01 2.10 31.98
C ARG A 202 9.75 1.53 30.59
N GLU A 203 8.90 0.51 30.50
CA GLU A 203 8.48 -0.02 29.19
C GLU A 203 7.61 1.00 28.44
N LEU A 204 6.65 1.60 29.13
CA LEU A 204 5.82 2.65 28.53
C LEU A 204 6.64 3.85 28.06
N ALA A 205 7.60 4.30 28.87
CA ALA A 205 8.52 5.37 28.47
C ALA A 205 9.36 4.96 27.23
N GLY A 206 9.90 3.73 27.21
CA GLY A 206 10.68 3.23 26.06
C GLY A 206 9.85 3.11 24.77
N VAL A 207 8.55 2.87 24.89
CA VAL A 207 7.62 2.76 23.75
C VAL A 207 7.15 4.13 23.26
N TRP A 208 6.88 5.09 24.16
CA TRP A 208 6.26 6.39 23.82
C TRP A 208 7.26 7.54 23.68
N ALA A 209 8.37 7.54 24.43
CA ALA A 209 9.29 8.66 24.40
C ALA A 209 9.97 8.87 23.02
N PRO A 210 10.46 7.82 22.31
CA PRO A 210 11.06 8.03 21.00
C PRO A 210 10.08 8.59 19.96
N PRO A 211 8.91 7.99 19.70
CA PRO A 211 7.97 8.55 18.74
C PRO A 211 7.36 9.89 19.20
N GLY A 212 7.14 10.07 20.50
CA GLY A 212 6.64 11.31 21.08
C GLY A 212 7.62 12.47 20.89
N ALA A 213 8.88 12.27 21.21
CA ALA A 213 9.92 13.28 21.00
C ALA A 213 10.12 13.61 19.51
N ALA A 214 10.10 12.57 18.64
CA ALA A 214 10.22 12.76 17.21
C ALA A 214 9.06 13.57 16.63
N LEU A 215 7.83 13.26 17.00
CA LEU A 215 6.66 14.03 16.56
C LEU A 215 6.62 15.43 17.16
N ALA A 216 6.96 15.60 18.43
CA ALA A 216 7.05 16.92 19.06
C ALA A 216 8.07 17.81 18.33
N GLY A 217 9.27 17.29 18.05
CA GLY A 217 10.28 17.99 17.25
C GLY A 217 9.82 18.32 15.84
N TYR A 218 9.16 17.36 15.17
CA TYR A 218 8.59 17.59 13.85
C TYR A 218 7.53 18.68 13.85
N TYR A 219 6.55 18.63 14.76
CA TYR A 219 5.47 19.61 14.80
C TYR A 219 5.95 20.99 15.25
N LEU A 220 6.96 21.05 16.12
CA LEU A 220 7.60 22.32 16.47
C LEU A 220 8.27 22.95 15.25
N TRP A 221 9.05 22.19 14.49
CA TRP A 221 9.64 22.66 13.24
C TRP A 221 8.56 23.02 12.21
N PHE A 222 7.54 22.16 12.04
CA PHE A 222 6.47 22.35 11.05
C PHE A 222 5.66 23.61 11.31
N THR A 223 5.36 23.93 12.58
CA THR A 223 4.56 25.11 12.94
C THR A 223 5.37 26.41 13.04
N GLN A 224 6.63 26.33 13.50
CA GLN A 224 7.43 27.54 13.77
C GLN A 224 8.36 27.91 12.62
N VAL A 225 8.76 26.95 11.78
CA VAL A 225 9.78 27.15 10.75
C VAL A 225 9.22 26.98 9.35
N HIS A 226 8.56 25.83 9.07
CA HIS A 226 8.06 25.50 7.73
C HIS A 226 6.72 26.16 7.42
N GLY A 227 5.79 26.13 8.36
CA GLY A 227 4.37 26.45 8.15
C GLY A 227 3.55 25.27 7.63
N PRO A 228 2.22 25.29 7.82
CA PRO A 228 1.35 24.21 7.35
C PRO A 228 1.31 24.14 5.82
N THR A 229 1.19 22.91 5.28
CA THR A 229 0.98 22.68 3.86
C THR A 229 -0.51 22.83 3.51
N TRP A 230 -0.80 23.23 2.27
CA TRP A 230 -2.18 23.35 1.82
C TRP A 230 -2.98 22.04 2.03
N ALA A 231 -2.37 20.88 1.72
CA ALA A 231 -3.03 19.59 1.90
C ALA A 231 -3.28 19.23 3.37
N SER A 232 -2.40 19.64 4.30
CA SER A 232 -2.62 19.39 5.73
C SER A 232 -3.83 20.12 6.28
N GLU A 233 -4.06 21.35 5.83
CA GLU A 233 -5.19 22.18 6.28
C GLU A 233 -6.50 21.82 5.57
N ASN A 234 -6.46 21.67 4.25
CA ASN A 234 -7.66 21.62 3.44
C ASN A 234 -8.11 20.18 3.11
N TYR A 235 -7.17 19.24 2.98
CA TYR A 235 -7.49 17.89 2.60
C TYR A 235 -7.68 16.97 3.80
N VAL A 236 -6.77 16.99 4.76
CA VAL A 236 -6.82 16.09 5.92
C VAL A 236 -7.75 16.62 6.99
N ALA A 237 -7.52 17.85 7.48
CA ALA A 237 -8.29 18.39 8.58
C ALA A 237 -9.75 18.65 8.18
N ALA A 238 -9.99 19.46 7.14
CA ALA A 238 -11.34 19.87 6.77
C ALA A 238 -12.18 18.68 6.26
N ALA A 239 -11.62 17.82 5.38
CA ALA A 239 -12.35 16.69 4.83
C ALA A 239 -12.66 15.62 5.88
N THR A 240 -11.70 15.30 6.76
CA THR A 240 -11.88 14.29 7.82
C THR A 240 -12.86 14.79 8.88
N LEU A 241 -12.75 16.03 9.35
CA LEU A 241 -13.72 16.61 10.28
C LEU A 241 -15.12 16.68 9.68
N GLY A 242 -15.23 17.08 8.40
CA GLY A 242 -16.51 17.10 7.67
C GLY A 242 -17.12 15.71 7.50
N HIS A 243 -16.31 14.65 7.44
CA HIS A 243 -16.80 13.27 7.39
C HIS A 243 -17.26 12.78 8.78
N ILE A 244 -16.46 13.02 9.81
CA ILE A 244 -16.78 12.65 11.21
C ILE A 244 -18.03 13.37 11.72
N SER A 245 -18.27 14.61 11.27
CA SER A 245 -19.45 15.38 11.66
C SER A 245 -20.79 14.81 11.15
N LYS A 246 -20.74 13.79 10.27
CA LYS A 246 -21.92 13.14 9.69
C LYS A 246 -22.01 11.67 10.11
N PRO A 247 -22.48 11.36 11.34
CA PRO A 247 -22.34 10.04 11.93
C PRO A 247 -23.00 8.89 11.15
N LEU A 248 -24.15 9.14 10.49
CA LEU A 248 -24.80 8.11 9.68
C LEU A 248 -24.04 7.81 8.39
N VAL A 249 -23.46 8.83 7.74
CA VAL A 249 -22.60 8.67 6.56
C VAL A 249 -21.33 7.94 6.98
N LEU A 250 -20.69 8.37 8.05
CA LEU A 250 -19.48 7.72 8.60
C LEU A 250 -19.74 6.23 8.91
N LEU A 251 -20.87 5.91 9.53
CA LEU A 251 -21.22 4.53 9.87
C LEU A 251 -21.40 3.68 8.59
N ASN A 252 -22.20 4.15 7.65
CA ASN A 252 -22.44 3.46 6.38
C ASN A 252 -21.13 3.25 5.59
N ASP A 253 -20.34 4.30 5.43
CA ASP A 253 -19.06 4.23 4.74
C ASP A 253 -18.08 3.31 5.46
N SER A 254 -18.05 3.32 6.79
CA SER A 254 -17.19 2.44 7.58
C SER A 254 -17.55 0.97 7.38
N PHE A 255 -18.84 0.62 7.35
CA PHE A 255 -19.28 -0.74 7.03
C PHE A 255 -18.89 -1.15 5.62
N TYR A 256 -19.18 -0.32 4.62
CA TYR A 256 -18.79 -0.60 3.24
C TYR A 256 -17.28 -0.82 3.12
N ARG A 257 -16.48 0.10 3.67
CA ARG A 257 -15.00 0.03 3.64
C ARG A 257 -14.45 -1.17 4.39
N LEU A 258 -15.04 -1.53 5.52
CA LEU A 258 -14.62 -2.71 6.30
C LEU A 258 -14.80 -4.01 5.49
N PHE A 259 -15.99 -4.22 4.91
CA PHE A 259 -16.23 -5.42 4.10
C PHE A 259 -15.44 -5.42 2.80
N SER A 260 -15.28 -4.27 2.16
CA SER A 260 -14.39 -4.10 1.00
C SER A 260 -12.95 -4.45 1.35
N ALA A 261 -12.43 -3.95 2.48
CA ALA A 261 -11.09 -4.25 2.95
C ALA A 261 -10.89 -5.74 3.23
N MET A 262 -11.90 -6.41 3.82
CA MET A 262 -11.84 -7.86 4.07
C MET A 262 -11.84 -8.64 2.76
N ALA A 263 -12.70 -8.29 1.79
CA ALA A 263 -12.77 -8.96 0.49
C ALA A 263 -11.44 -8.82 -0.28
N GLU A 264 -10.90 -7.60 -0.37
CA GLU A 264 -9.64 -7.36 -1.09
C GLU A 264 -8.42 -7.93 -0.35
N THR A 265 -8.42 -7.95 0.99
CA THR A 265 -7.39 -8.69 1.75
C THR A 265 -7.44 -10.18 1.42
N GLY A 266 -8.65 -10.75 1.27
CA GLY A 266 -8.83 -12.13 0.82
C GLY A 266 -8.28 -12.37 -0.58
N LEU A 267 -8.50 -11.45 -1.51
CA LEU A 267 -7.93 -11.52 -2.86
C LEU A 267 -6.40 -11.47 -2.84
N PHE A 268 -5.83 -10.54 -2.08
CA PHE A 268 -4.38 -10.35 -2.02
C PHE A 268 -3.63 -11.49 -1.32
N LEU A 269 -4.27 -12.18 -0.40
CA LEU A 269 -3.72 -13.36 0.29
C LEU A 269 -4.29 -14.69 -0.23
N LEU A 270 -4.89 -14.69 -1.41
CA LEU A 270 -5.46 -15.88 -2.05
C LEU A 270 -4.49 -17.06 -2.16
N PRO A 271 -3.17 -16.88 -2.42
CA PRO A 271 -2.23 -18.01 -2.42
C PRO A 271 -2.20 -18.78 -1.11
N LEU A 272 -2.35 -18.11 0.04
CA LEU A 272 -2.43 -18.77 1.34
C LEU A 272 -3.76 -19.51 1.51
N GLY A 273 -4.87 -18.87 1.16
CA GLY A 273 -6.19 -19.52 1.17
C GLY A 273 -6.22 -20.79 0.33
N ALA A 274 -5.67 -20.73 -0.89
CA ALA A 274 -5.58 -21.87 -1.80
C ALA A 274 -4.70 -23.00 -1.23
N GLY A 275 -3.60 -22.66 -0.57
CA GLY A 275 -2.71 -23.65 0.07
C GLY A 275 -3.41 -24.49 1.14
N TYR A 276 -4.37 -23.90 1.85
CA TYR A 276 -5.12 -24.59 2.90
C TYR A 276 -6.51 -25.10 2.47
N LEU A 277 -6.97 -24.80 1.26
CA LEU A 277 -8.32 -25.12 0.78
C LEU A 277 -8.69 -26.60 0.96
N PHE A 278 -7.80 -27.51 0.59
CA PHE A 278 -8.03 -28.96 0.69
C PHE A 278 -7.98 -29.50 2.13
N SER A 279 -7.61 -28.66 3.08
CA SER A 279 -7.48 -29.05 4.48
C SER A 279 -8.60 -28.46 5.36
N LEU A 280 -9.52 -27.68 4.79
CA LEU A 280 -10.63 -27.03 5.53
C LEU A 280 -11.49 -28.04 6.31
N ARG A 281 -11.69 -29.24 5.79
CA ARG A 281 -12.42 -30.33 6.49
C ARG A 281 -11.72 -30.77 7.78
N ARG A 282 -10.40 -30.69 7.87
CA ARG A 282 -9.63 -31.03 9.08
C ARG A 282 -9.64 -29.92 10.13
N PHE A 283 -9.81 -28.66 9.75
CA PHE A 283 -10.10 -27.57 10.68
C PHE A 283 -11.38 -27.81 11.47
N SER A 284 -12.33 -28.52 10.87
CA SER A 284 -13.60 -28.92 11.50
C SER A 284 -13.49 -30.15 12.41
N ALA A 285 -12.44 -30.98 12.27
CA ALA A 285 -12.38 -32.30 12.87
C ALA A 285 -11.61 -32.38 14.21
N HIS A 286 -10.96 -31.30 14.68
CA HIS A 286 -10.32 -31.29 16.00
C HIS A 286 -11.42 -31.12 17.08
N ASN A 287 -11.78 -32.26 17.66
CA ASN A 287 -12.86 -32.46 18.63
C ASN A 287 -12.59 -31.88 20.00
N ASP A 288 -12.67 -30.55 20.15
CA ASP A 288 -12.77 -29.96 21.49
C ASP A 288 -13.97 -29.02 21.54
N LEU A 289 -14.52 -28.79 22.76
CA LEU A 289 -15.69 -27.93 23.04
C LEU A 289 -15.62 -26.54 22.34
N ARG A 290 -14.40 -26.14 21.91
CA ARG A 290 -14.11 -24.99 21.07
C ARG A 290 -14.73 -25.09 19.67
N CYS A 291 -15.09 -26.28 19.20
CA CYS A 291 -15.63 -26.58 17.88
C CYS A 291 -17.09 -26.13 17.67
N ARG A 292 -17.92 -25.97 18.70
CA ARG A 292 -19.34 -25.61 18.51
C ARG A 292 -19.54 -24.17 18.04
N ILE A 293 -18.76 -23.22 18.56
CA ILE A 293 -18.76 -21.83 18.07
C ILE A 293 -18.10 -21.74 16.69
N ASN A 294 -17.13 -22.62 16.41
CA ASN A 294 -16.45 -22.68 15.11
C ASN A 294 -17.29 -23.26 13.96
N ARG A 295 -18.39 -23.96 14.23
CA ARG A 295 -19.25 -24.52 13.16
C ARG A 295 -20.15 -23.48 12.51
N ALA A 296 -20.67 -22.52 13.28
CA ALA A 296 -21.52 -21.46 12.74
C ALA A 296 -20.73 -20.26 12.19
N GLY A 297 -19.55 -19.99 12.78
CA GLY A 297 -18.73 -18.83 12.42
C GLY A 297 -18.36 -18.73 10.94
N PRO A 298 -17.81 -19.79 10.30
CA PRO A 298 -17.50 -19.77 8.87
C PRO A 298 -18.72 -19.54 7.98
N TRP A 299 -19.86 -20.15 8.33
CA TRP A 299 -21.11 -19.99 7.58
C TRP A 299 -21.68 -18.59 7.71
N LEU A 300 -21.62 -18.01 8.94
CA LEU A 300 -22.01 -16.63 9.17
C LEU A 300 -21.09 -15.66 8.40
N ALA A 301 -19.78 -15.86 8.46
CA ALA A 301 -18.83 -15.06 7.71
C ALA A 301 -19.07 -15.19 6.20
N LEU A 302 -19.35 -16.39 5.69
CA LEU A 302 -19.68 -16.62 4.30
C LEU A 302 -20.99 -15.95 3.89
N ALA A 303 -22.03 -16.03 4.73
CA ALA A 303 -23.31 -15.37 4.49
C ALA A 303 -23.16 -13.85 4.44
N VAL A 304 -22.39 -13.26 5.37
CA VAL A 304 -22.16 -11.82 5.45
C VAL A 304 -21.30 -11.35 4.26
N MET A 305 -20.16 -11.99 4.00
CA MET A 305 -19.28 -11.59 2.90
C MET A 305 -19.89 -11.88 1.53
N GLY A 306 -20.58 -13.01 1.39
CA GLY A 306 -21.31 -13.36 0.17
C GLY A 306 -22.49 -12.40 -0.08
N GLY A 307 -23.27 -12.08 0.96
CA GLY A 307 -24.34 -11.08 0.91
C GLY A 307 -23.81 -9.70 0.50
N PHE A 308 -22.70 -9.27 1.09
CA PHE A 308 -22.04 -8.01 0.69
C PHE A 308 -21.66 -8.01 -0.80
N ALA A 309 -21.04 -9.09 -1.28
CA ALA A 309 -20.63 -9.21 -2.68
C ALA A 309 -21.84 -9.26 -3.65
N LEU A 310 -22.92 -9.93 -3.27
CA LEU A 310 -24.15 -9.95 -4.07
C LEU A 310 -24.82 -8.58 -4.17
N LEU A 311 -24.79 -7.79 -3.09
CA LEU A 311 -25.39 -6.45 -3.06
C LEU A 311 -24.57 -5.41 -3.81
N ASN A 312 -23.23 -5.52 -3.79
CA ASN A 312 -22.32 -4.53 -4.36
C ASN A 312 -21.75 -4.94 -5.72
N GLY A 313 -22.06 -6.13 -6.21
CA GLY A 313 -21.51 -6.67 -7.45
C GLY A 313 -20.07 -7.17 -7.31
N PRO A 314 -19.39 -7.46 -8.44
CA PRO A 314 -18.03 -7.97 -8.43
C PRO A 314 -16.99 -6.88 -8.15
N LEU A 315 -15.85 -7.31 -7.58
CA LEU A 315 -14.64 -6.52 -7.34
C LEU A 315 -14.20 -5.67 -8.55
N PRO A 316 -13.34 -4.65 -8.37
CA PRO A 316 -12.80 -4.11 -7.12
C PRO A 316 -13.78 -3.16 -6.43
N TYR A 317 -13.66 -3.02 -5.09
CA TYR A 317 -14.51 -2.13 -4.29
C TYR A 317 -13.81 -0.85 -3.85
N LEU A 318 -12.48 -0.91 -3.67
CA LEU A 318 -11.65 0.21 -3.22
C LEU A 318 -10.77 0.71 -4.36
N GLU A 319 -11.41 1.06 -5.48
CA GLU A 319 -10.69 1.46 -6.70
C GLU A 319 -9.79 2.67 -6.47
N ASN A 320 -8.48 2.46 -6.59
CA ASN A 320 -7.47 3.50 -6.67
C ASN A 320 -6.27 2.99 -7.49
N ASN A 321 -5.50 2.03 -6.95
CA ASN A 321 -4.37 1.43 -7.66
C ASN A 321 -4.77 0.16 -8.42
N ILE A 322 -5.87 -0.47 -8.02
CA ILE A 322 -6.43 -1.63 -8.72
C ILE A 322 -7.84 -1.26 -9.15
N ALA A 323 -8.04 -1.22 -10.45
CA ALA A 323 -9.32 -0.86 -11.06
C ALA A 323 -9.65 -1.84 -12.21
N ARG A 324 -10.89 -1.81 -12.67
CA ARG A 324 -11.30 -2.59 -13.86
C ARG A 324 -10.56 -2.16 -15.14
N SER A 325 -10.00 -0.97 -15.14
CA SER A 325 -9.14 -0.46 -16.22
C SER A 325 -7.71 -1.00 -16.19
N GLY A 326 -7.27 -1.63 -15.09
CA GLY A 326 -5.92 -2.15 -14.94
C GLY A 326 -5.28 -1.83 -13.59
N LEU A 327 -3.96 -1.92 -13.51
CA LEU A 327 -3.16 -1.48 -12.36
C LEU A 327 -2.67 -0.05 -12.55
N GLY A 328 -2.57 0.64 -11.42
CA GLY A 328 -2.10 2.02 -11.33
C GLY A 328 -3.19 3.06 -11.55
N VAL A 329 -2.96 4.25 -11.01
CA VAL A 329 -3.90 5.36 -11.09
C VAL A 329 -3.94 5.92 -12.52
N LEU A 330 -5.13 6.05 -13.07
CA LEU A 330 -5.32 6.72 -14.36
C LEU A 330 -5.23 8.23 -14.15
N THR A 331 -4.16 8.83 -14.63
CA THR A 331 -3.88 10.27 -14.45
C THR A 331 -4.26 11.13 -15.65
N LEU A 332 -4.51 10.53 -16.83
CA LEU A 332 -5.01 11.26 -18.00
C LEU A 332 -6.48 11.63 -17.83
N GLY A 333 -6.83 12.91 -18.05
CA GLY A 333 -8.20 13.39 -18.09
C GLY A 333 -8.91 13.05 -19.39
N GLY A 334 -10.24 13.19 -19.39
CA GLY A 334 -11.07 13.05 -20.59
C GLY A 334 -11.73 11.69 -20.74
N ALA A 335 -11.37 10.90 -21.73
CA ALA A 335 -11.98 9.59 -21.94
C ALA A 335 -11.39 8.56 -20.96
N ALA A 336 -12.25 7.99 -20.12
CA ALA A 336 -11.85 6.87 -19.27
C ALA A 336 -11.32 5.74 -20.15
N LEU A 337 -10.15 5.18 -19.75
CA LEU A 337 -9.61 4.00 -20.40
C LEU A 337 -10.66 2.89 -20.29
N LYS A 338 -11.14 2.40 -21.43
CA LYS A 338 -12.06 1.26 -21.41
C LYS A 338 -11.30 0.03 -20.97
N PRO A 339 -11.86 -0.76 -20.05
CA PRO A 339 -11.26 -2.03 -19.68
C PRO A 339 -10.97 -2.86 -20.93
N SER A 340 -9.82 -3.51 -20.97
CA SER A 340 -9.41 -4.35 -22.11
C SER A 340 -8.90 -5.70 -21.62
N GLY A 341 -8.92 -6.70 -22.48
CA GLY A 341 -8.42 -8.04 -22.16
C GLY A 341 -9.14 -8.69 -20.99
N LEU A 342 -8.38 -9.28 -20.08
CA LEU A 342 -8.91 -10.04 -18.95
C LEU A 342 -9.70 -9.16 -17.96
N PHE A 343 -9.25 -7.93 -17.70
CA PHE A 343 -9.93 -7.00 -16.79
C PHE A 343 -11.25 -6.43 -17.34
N ALA A 344 -11.50 -6.54 -18.66
CA ALA A 344 -12.81 -6.22 -19.24
C ALA A 344 -13.86 -7.31 -18.98
N SER A 345 -13.43 -8.53 -18.59
CA SER A 345 -14.32 -9.67 -18.44
C SER A 345 -15.12 -9.62 -17.14
N PRO A 346 -16.46 -9.54 -17.18
CA PRO A 346 -17.29 -9.69 -15.99
C PRO A 346 -17.10 -11.07 -15.31
N VAL A 347 -16.85 -12.11 -16.10
CA VAL A 347 -16.62 -13.47 -15.59
C VAL A 347 -15.34 -13.51 -14.73
N PHE A 348 -14.26 -12.85 -15.19
CA PHE A 348 -13.03 -12.76 -14.41
C PHE A 348 -13.30 -12.13 -13.04
N TRP A 349 -13.96 -10.99 -12.99
CA TRP A 349 -14.22 -10.30 -11.72
C TRP A 349 -15.20 -11.06 -10.82
N THR A 350 -16.18 -11.76 -11.40
CA THR A 350 -17.08 -12.62 -10.63
C THR A 350 -16.33 -13.78 -9.98
N LEU A 351 -15.44 -14.46 -10.73
CA LEU A 351 -14.61 -15.54 -10.19
C LEU A 351 -13.61 -15.02 -9.16
N ALA A 352 -12.98 -13.87 -9.42
CA ALA A 352 -12.08 -13.20 -8.47
C ALA A 352 -12.81 -12.84 -7.18
N THR A 353 -14.04 -12.35 -7.27
CA THR A 353 -14.88 -12.02 -6.10
C THR A 353 -15.23 -13.27 -5.29
N ALA A 354 -15.65 -14.34 -5.93
CA ALA A 354 -15.94 -15.61 -5.26
C ALA A 354 -14.70 -16.16 -4.54
N ALA A 355 -13.54 -16.16 -5.21
CA ALA A 355 -12.27 -16.57 -4.61
C ALA A 355 -11.85 -15.66 -3.44
N ALA A 356 -12.02 -14.34 -3.59
CA ALA A 356 -11.75 -13.36 -2.54
C ALA A 356 -12.62 -13.57 -1.31
N VAL A 357 -13.93 -13.78 -1.49
CA VAL A 357 -14.86 -14.06 -0.39
C VAL A 357 -14.47 -15.35 0.35
N LEU A 358 -14.19 -16.43 -0.36
CA LEU A 358 -13.76 -17.70 0.27
C LEU A 358 -12.44 -17.55 1.02
N SER A 359 -11.47 -16.84 0.46
CA SER A 359 -10.20 -16.54 1.11
C SER A 359 -10.38 -15.64 2.32
N SER A 360 -11.25 -14.63 2.25
CA SER A 360 -11.58 -13.75 3.39
C SER A 360 -12.18 -14.53 4.55
N VAL A 361 -13.14 -15.40 4.27
CA VAL A 361 -13.74 -16.28 5.31
C VAL A 361 -12.66 -17.14 5.96
N PHE A 362 -11.77 -17.73 5.18
CA PHE A 362 -10.61 -18.49 5.70
C PHE A 362 -9.74 -17.61 6.61
N LEU A 363 -9.36 -16.41 6.18
CA LEU A 363 -8.53 -15.48 6.96
C LEU A 363 -9.22 -15.04 8.25
N MET A 364 -10.53 -14.77 8.22
CA MET A 364 -11.30 -14.43 9.40
C MET A 364 -11.33 -15.59 10.42
N CYS A 365 -11.52 -16.82 9.97
CA CYS A 365 -11.45 -18.01 10.80
C CYS A 365 -10.06 -18.18 11.42
N CYS A 366 -9.01 -18.07 10.61
CA CYS A 366 -7.63 -18.12 11.11
C CYS A 366 -7.34 -17.03 12.13
N SER A 367 -7.81 -15.80 11.89
CA SER A 367 -7.66 -14.68 12.80
C SER A 367 -8.33 -14.94 14.15
N GLY A 368 -9.57 -15.47 14.15
CA GLY A 368 -10.27 -15.87 15.37
C GLY A 368 -9.53 -16.96 16.16
N LEU A 369 -8.97 -17.96 15.47
CA LEU A 369 -8.16 -19.02 16.10
C LEU A 369 -6.83 -18.47 16.63
N ALA A 370 -6.14 -17.63 15.83
CA ALA A 370 -4.88 -17.03 16.23
C ALA A 370 -5.02 -16.11 17.46
N LEU A 371 -6.10 -15.36 17.58
CA LEU A 371 -6.40 -14.54 18.75
C LEU A 371 -6.63 -15.38 20.01
N ARG A 372 -7.30 -16.54 19.88
CA ARG A 372 -7.58 -17.43 21.01
C ARG A 372 -6.35 -18.22 21.46
N ALA A 373 -5.58 -18.74 20.51
CA ALA A 373 -4.41 -19.59 20.77
C ALA A 373 -3.13 -18.79 20.95
N GLY A 374 -3.11 -17.54 20.49
CA GLY A 374 -1.92 -16.70 20.44
C GLY A 374 -1.53 -16.09 21.78
N ASN A 375 -0.24 -15.81 21.89
CA ASN A 375 0.38 -15.09 23.01
C ASN A 375 0.19 -13.55 22.87
N GLY A 376 0.86 -12.80 23.75
CA GLY A 376 0.86 -11.33 23.71
C GLY A 376 1.31 -10.74 22.37
N ALA A 377 2.29 -11.37 21.71
CA ALA A 377 2.76 -10.93 20.40
C ALA A 377 1.68 -11.02 19.32
N MET A 378 0.90 -12.13 19.29
CA MET A 378 -0.21 -12.27 18.35
C MET A 378 -1.30 -11.23 18.60
N ARG A 379 -1.68 -11.01 19.88
CA ARG A 379 -2.65 -9.96 20.26
C ARG A 379 -2.17 -8.57 19.86
N PHE A 380 -0.86 -8.33 19.95
CA PHE A 380 -0.24 -7.08 19.51
C PHE A 380 -0.41 -6.86 18.00
N LEU A 381 -0.15 -7.88 17.16
CA LEU A 381 -0.35 -7.76 15.70
C LEU A 381 -1.81 -7.40 15.36
N PHE A 382 -2.76 -8.04 16.01
CA PHE A 382 -4.18 -7.73 15.79
C PHE A 382 -4.57 -6.35 16.30
N ALA A 383 -4.02 -5.92 17.44
CA ALA A 383 -4.26 -4.57 17.95
C ALA A 383 -3.71 -3.50 17.00
N VAL A 384 -2.51 -3.71 16.42
CA VAL A 384 -1.95 -2.84 15.37
C VAL A 384 -2.88 -2.80 14.17
N ALA A 385 -3.31 -3.95 13.64
CA ALA A 385 -4.22 -4.02 12.50
C ALA A 385 -5.55 -3.32 12.78
N ALA A 386 -6.17 -3.59 13.92
CA ALA A 386 -7.47 -3.02 14.29
C ALA A 386 -7.40 -1.50 14.47
N LEU A 387 -6.35 -0.99 15.12
CA LEU A 387 -6.18 0.45 15.33
C LEU A 387 -5.88 1.17 14.02
N GLN A 388 -5.01 0.61 13.16
CA GLN A 388 -4.72 1.20 11.84
C GLN A 388 -5.95 1.21 10.94
N LEU A 389 -6.70 0.10 10.91
CA LEU A 389 -7.96 0.03 10.17
C LEU A 389 -8.98 1.02 10.73
N GLY A 390 -9.17 1.04 12.06
CA GLY A 390 -10.10 1.96 12.71
C GLY A 390 -9.83 3.42 12.39
N VAL A 391 -8.57 3.86 12.49
CA VAL A 391 -8.18 5.23 12.10
C VAL A 391 -8.42 5.49 10.61
N SER A 392 -8.12 4.51 9.75
CA SER A 392 -8.33 4.65 8.30
C SER A 392 -9.81 4.74 7.93
N LEU A 393 -10.70 4.04 8.65
CA LEU A 393 -12.15 4.10 8.44
C LEU A 393 -12.74 5.49 8.78
N LEU A 394 -12.12 6.22 9.72
CA LEU A 394 -12.55 7.57 10.08
C LEU A 394 -12.15 8.61 9.01
N GLY A 395 -11.20 8.31 8.15
CA GLY A 395 -10.75 9.21 7.10
C GLY A 395 -11.85 9.50 6.07
N ALA A 396 -11.82 10.68 5.45
CA ALA A 396 -12.76 11.02 4.37
C ALA A 396 -12.61 10.13 3.12
N LYS A 397 -11.39 9.63 2.88
CA LYS A 397 -11.10 8.69 1.79
C LYS A 397 -10.44 7.42 2.32
N PHE A 398 -10.75 6.30 1.69
CA PHE A 398 -10.17 5.01 1.98
C PHE A 398 -9.76 4.34 0.65
N PHE A 399 -8.48 4.07 0.48
CA PHE A 399 -7.90 3.54 -0.75
C PHE A 399 -7.39 2.11 -0.55
N ASP A 400 -7.35 1.33 -1.64
CA ASP A 400 -6.81 -0.02 -1.67
C ASP A 400 -5.38 -0.11 -1.11
N ARG A 401 -4.53 0.90 -1.35
CA ARG A 401 -3.15 0.96 -0.84
C ARG A 401 -3.04 0.93 0.70
N TYR A 402 -4.10 1.32 1.42
CA TYR A 402 -4.10 1.25 2.89
C TYR A 402 -4.15 -0.19 3.40
N LEU A 403 -4.61 -1.14 2.56
CA LEU A 403 -4.62 -2.56 2.88
C LEU A 403 -3.20 -3.11 3.06
N LEU A 404 -2.20 -2.49 2.45
CA LEU A 404 -0.79 -2.89 2.63
C LEU A 404 -0.40 -2.97 4.11
N THR A 405 -0.96 -2.11 4.96
CA THR A 405 -0.68 -2.12 6.41
C THR A 405 -1.35 -3.28 7.16
N LEU A 406 -2.32 -3.95 6.55
CA LEU A 406 -3.10 -5.04 7.15
C LEU A 406 -2.61 -6.42 6.69
N LEU A 407 -2.19 -6.52 5.42
CA LEU A 407 -1.81 -7.80 4.78
C LEU A 407 -0.82 -8.63 5.60
N PRO A 408 0.28 -8.08 6.17
CA PRO A 408 1.25 -8.87 6.89
C PRO A 408 0.66 -9.55 8.13
N TRP A 409 -0.25 -8.88 8.83
CA TRP A 409 -0.83 -9.41 10.07
C TRP A 409 -1.81 -10.54 9.81
N PHE A 410 -2.62 -10.42 8.77
CA PHE A 410 -3.49 -11.51 8.33
C PHE A 410 -2.70 -12.70 7.78
N ALA A 411 -1.59 -12.46 7.07
CA ALA A 411 -0.71 -13.52 6.61
C ALA A 411 -0.06 -14.28 7.78
N VAL A 412 0.47 -13.56 8.80
CA VAL A 412 1.02 -14.19 10.01
C VAL A 412 -0.06 -15.00 10.74
N ALA A 413 -1.27 -14.42 10.91
CA ALA A 413 -2.38 -15.11 11.56
C ALA A 413 -2.78 -16.40 10.83
N ALA A 414 -2.83 -16.38 9.49
CA ALA A 414 -3.18 -17.52 8.67
C ALA A 414 -2.20 -18.69 8.87
N VAL A 415 -0.90 -18.42 8.72
CA VAL A 415 0.13 -19.47 8.84
C VAL A 415 0.30 -19.93 10.30
N PHE A 416 0.10 -19.06 11.28
CA PHE A 416 0.14 -19.42 12.70
C PHE A 416 -1.04 -20.32 13.09
N ALA A 417 -2.26 -19.94 12.72
CA ALA A 417 -3.48 -20.70 13.06
C ALA A 417 -3.52 -22.06 12.37
N ALA A 418 -2.88 -22.16 11.22
CA ALA A 418 -2.84 -23.37 10.39
C ALA A 418 -1.65 -24.28 10.71
N LYS A 419 -0.89 -24.05 11.80
CA LYS A 419 0.18 -24.95 12.24
C LYS A 419 -0.32 -26.38 12.37
N GLY A 420 0.44 -27.34 11.79
CA GLY A 420 0.07 -28.76 11.80
C GLY A 420 -1.03 -29.16 10.82
N VAL A 421 -1.60 -28.23 10.07
CA VAL A 421 -2.55 -28.49 8.99
C VAL A 421 -1.79 -28.73 7.69
N LYS A 422 -2.22 -29.71 6.89
CA LYS A 422 -1.57 -30.02 5.62
C LYS A 422 -1.71 -28.85 4.65
N PHE A 423 -0.58 -28.30 4.22
CA PHE A 423 -0.49 -27.23 3.24
C PHE A 423 -0.26 -27.80 1.84
N SER A 424 -1.12 -27.47 0.88
CA SER A 424 -0.96 -27.84 -0.53
C SER A 424 0.01 -26.91 -1.23
N ARG A 425 1.28 -27.33 -1.33
CA ARG A 425 2.33 -26.55 -2.01
C ARG A 425 1.98 -26.27 -3.47
N ALA A 426 1.43 -27.26 -4.15
CA ALA A 426 1.07 -27.13 -5.55
C ALA A 426 -0.05 -26.09 -5.77
N ALA A 427 -1.12 -26.13 -4.96
CA ALA A 427 -2.21 -25.16 -5.06
C ALA A 427 -1.74 -23.73 -4.74
N ALA A 428 -0.97 -23.56 -3.66
CA ALA A 428 -0.40 -22.26 -3.31
C ALA A 428 0.52 -21.72 -4.42
N ALA A 429 1.40 -22.56 -4.96
CA ALA A 429 2.32 -22.16 -6.03
C ALA A 429 1.58 -21.80 -7.32
N ALA A 430 0.57 -22.57 -7.72
CA ALA A 430 -0.21 -22.28 -8.91
C ALA A 430 -0.92 -20.93 -8.83
N VAL A 431 -1.59 -20.66 -7.69
CA VAL A 431 -2.27 -19.38 -7.48
C VAL A 431 -1.26 -18.23 -7.33
N LEU A 432 -0.13 -18.46 -6.65
CA LEU A 432 0.94 -17.46 -6.53
C LEU A 432 1.50 -17.07 -7.90
N LEU A 433 1.77 -18.04 -8.78
CA LEU A 433 2.26 -17.77 -10.13
C LEU A 433 1.22 -17.02 -10.98
N ALA A 434 -0.06 -17.37 -10.86
CA ALA A 434 -1.13 -16.64 -11.53
C ALA A 434 -1.21 -15.18 -11.05
N CYS A 435 -1.20 -14.96 -9.73
CA CYS A 435 -1.18 -13.62 -9.14
C CYS A 435 0.08 -12.83 -9.55
N ALA A 436 1.25 -13.46 -9.55
CA ALA A 436 2.50 -12.85 -9.99
C ALA A 436 2.44 -12.44 -11.47
N GLY A 437 1.91 -13.31 -12.33
CA GLY A 437 1.72 -13.02 -13.76
C GLY A 437 0.80 -11.81 -13.98
N LEU A 438 -0.32 -11.74 -13.26
CA LEU A 438 -1.24 -10.59 -13.30
C LEU A 438 -0.59 -9.31 -12.76
N SER A 439 0.15 -9.40 -11.66
CA SER A 439 0.88 -8.27 -11.08
C SER A 439 1.92 -7.72 -12.06
N TRP A 440 2.71 -8.61 -12.66
CA TRP A 440 3.71 -8.25 -13.65
C TRP A 440 3.10 -7.61 -14.89
N ALA A 441 2.09 -8.25 -15.48
CA ALA A 441 1.44 -7.77 -16.69
C ALA A 441 0.78 -6.40 -16.45
N GLY A 442 0.07 -6.24 -15.34
CA GLY A 442 -0.56 -4.96 -14.98
C GLY A 442 0.47 -3.86 -14.73
N MET A 443 1.57 -4.16 -14.02
CA MET A 443 2.63 -3.17 -13.79
C MET A 443 3.35 -2.81 -15.10
N LYS A 444 3.56 -3.78 -15.98
CA LYS A 444 4.16 -3.53 -17.30
C LYS A 444 3.28 -2.62 -18.15
N ASP A 445 1.96 -2.84 -18.15
CA ASP A 445 0.99 -1.96 -18.81
C ASP A 445 1.06 -0.55 -18.24
N TYR A 446 1.09 -0.43 -16.90
CA TYR A 446 1.14 0.87 -16.22
C TYR A 446 2.39 1.67 -16.57
N LEU A 447 3.56 1.02 -16.58
CA LEU A 447 4.81 1.66 -16.98
C LEU A 447 4.83 2.01 -18.47
N ALA A 448 4.28 1.14 -19.32
CA ALA A 448 4.31 1.33 -20.76
C ALA A 448 3.47 2.53 -21.23
N TRP A 449 2.20 2.64 -20.77
CA TRP A 449 1.38 3.76 -21.19
C TRP A 449 1.84 5.09 -20.57
N ASN A 450 2.33 5.10 -19.31
CA ASN A 450 2.94 6.29 -18.73
C ASN A 450 4.19 6.70 -19.51
N GLY A 451 5.07 5.73 -19.87
CA GLY A 451 6.25 6.00 -20.69
C GLY A 451 5.89 6.62 -22.04
N ALA A 452 4.89 6.06 -22.72
CA ALA A 452 4.38 6.61 -23.98
C ALA A 452 3.81 8.03 -23.81
N LYS A 453 3.06 8.27 -22.72
CA LYS A 453 2.50 9.57 -22.35
C LYS A 453 3.59 10.64 -22.18
N TRP A 454 4.62 10.32 -21.41
CA TRP A 454 5.73 11.25 -21.16
C TRP A 454 6.60 11.47 -22.40
N ALA A 455 6.88 10.43 -23.17
CA ALA A 455 7.63 10.54 -24.43
C ALA A 455 6.87 11.38 -25.48
N LEU A 456 5.55 11.18 -25.59
CA LEU A 456 4.73 11.92 -26.53
C LEU A 456 4.63 13.42 -26.17
N ALA A 457 4.60 13.75 -24.89
CA ALA A 457 4.64 15.14 -24.42
C ALA A 457 6.00 15.82 -24.71
N ALA A 458 7.08 15.05 -24.75
CA ALA A 458 8.42 15.54 -25.08
C ALA A 458 8.69 15.55 -26.61
N SER A 459 7.71 15.15 -27.46
CA SER A 459 7.87 15.10 -28.91
C SER A 459 8.16 16.48 -29.47
N PRO A 460 9.23 16.65 -30.27
CA PRO A 460 9.53 17.92 -30.96
C PRO A 460 8.39 18.38 -31.88
N ALA A 461 7.57 17.45 -32.38
CA ALA A 461 6.41 17.75 -33.23
C ALA A 461 5.34 18.56 -32.51
N SER A 462 5.33 18.57 -31.16
CA SER A 462 4.35 19.35 -30.40
C SER A 462 4.49 20.85 -30.63
N GLY A 463 5.70 21.36 -30.72
CA GLY A 463 5.99 22.80 -30.78
C GLY A 463 5.44 23.59 -29.58
N VAL A 464 5.07 22.90 -28.49
CA VAL A 464 4.36 23.42 -27.32
C VAL A 464 5.22 23.23 -26.07
N ALA A 465 5.28 24.23 -25.22
CA ALA A 465 6.00 24.14 -23.97
C ALA A 465 5.35 23.10 -23.02
N PRO A 466 6.14 22.37 -22.21
CA PRO A 466 5.61 21.32 -21.33
C PRO A 466 4.45 21.76 -20.44
N GLY A 467 4.49 22.98 -19.87
CA GLY A 467 3.40 23.53 -19.04
C GLY A 467 2.13 23.91 -19.80
N GLU A 468 2.12 23.83 -21.15
CA GLU A 468 1.00 24.12 -22.02
C GLU A 468 0.34 22.86 -22.63
N ILE A 469 0.78 21.67 -22.18
CA ILE A 469 0.22 20.38 -22.60
C ILE A 469 -0.63 19.79 -21.48
N ALA A 470 -1.90 19.54 -21.76
CA ALA A 470 -2.77 18.76 -20.88
C ALA A 470 -2.40 17.27 -21.00
N ASN A 471 -1.67 16.74 -20.04
CA ASN A 471 -1.13 15.38 -20.06
C ASN A 471 -1.35 14.64 -18.75
N GLY A 472 -2.40 15.00 -18.04
CA GLY A 472 -2.80 14.35 -16.80
C GLY A 472 -2.10 14.87 -15.55
N PHE A 473 -2.67 14.48 -14.44
CA PHE A 473 -2.40 15.01 -13.12
C PHE A 473 -0.92 15.04 -12.74
N ASP A 474 -0.21 13.94 -12.91
CA ASP A 474 1.21 13.80 -12.54
C ASP A 474 2.12 14.69 -13.39
N TYR A 475 1.85 14.78 -14.69
CA TYR A 475 2.61 15.61 -15.61
C TYR A 475 2.36 17.11 -15.37
N GLU A 476 1.08 17.49 -15.26
CA GLU A 476 0.66 18.88 -15.02
C GLU A 476 1.13 19.39 -13.66
N ALA A 477 1.10 18.51 -12.64
CA ALA A 477 1.62 18.80 -11.32
C ALA A 477 3.14 19.03 -11.32
N TRP A 478 3.88 18.23 -12.08
CA TRP A 478 5.33 18.37 -12.16
C TRP A 478 5.76 19.65 -12.89
N HIS A 479 5.15 19.95 -14.03
CA HIS A 479 5.54 21.07 -14.89
C HIS A 479 4.93 22.42 -14.49
N SER A 480 3.81 22.44 -13.79
CA SER A 480 3.07 23.65 -13.43
C SER A 480 2.84 23.81 -11.92
N TYR A 481 3.65 23.15 -11.08
CA TYR A 481 3.45 23.08 -9.62
C TYR A 481 3.23 24.44 -8.97
N GLN A 482 4.12 25.41 -9.19
CA GLN A 482 4.04 26.72 -8.53
C GLN A 482 2.77 27.48 -8.91
N LYS A 483 2.41 27.47 -10.19
CA LYS A 483 1.18 28.10 -10.71
C LYS A 483 -0.08 27.45 -10.12
N ASN A 484 -0.10 26.11 -10.12
CA ASN A 484 -1.22 25.35 -9.61
C ASN A 484 -1.42 25.56 -8.11
N MET A 485 -0.35 25.55 -7.32
CA MET A 485 -0.40 25.81 -5.88
C MET A 485 -0.77 27.24 -5.54
N ALA A 486 -0.25 28.24 -6.27
CA ALA A 486 -0.64 29.63 -6.10
C ALA A 486 -2.16 29.82 -6.27
N TYR A 487 -2.73 29.17 -7.29
CA TYR A 487 -4.18 29.21 -7.52
C TYR A 487 -4.96 28.51 -6.40
N LEU A 488 -4.56 27.29 -6.01
CA LEU A 488 -5.23 26.56 -4.93
C LEU A 488 -5.28 27.35 -3.62
N LYS A 489 -4.23 28.11 -3.31
CA LYS A 489 -4.16 28.99 -2.12
C LYS A 489 -5.14 30.17 -2.18
N THR A 490 -5.61 30.55 -3.36
CA THR A 490 -6.65 31.59 -3.51
C THR A 490 -8.07 31.06 -3.36
N MET A 491 -8.28 29.74 -3.47
CA MET A 491 -9.60 29.13 -3.35
C MET A 491 -9.99 28.96 -1.88
N LYS A 492 -11.22 29.32 -1.53
CA LYS A 492 -11.76 29.05 -0.19
C LYS A 492 -11.87 27.54 0.05
N PRO A 493 -11.49 27.04 1.24
CA PRO A 493 -11.32 25.62 1.53
C PRO A 493 -12.58 24.74 1.47
N LEU A 494 -13.73 25.27 1.10
CA LEU A 494 -15.04 24.63 1.22
C LEU A 494 -15.44 23.68 0.07
N LYS A 495 -14.66 23.59 -1.00
CA LYS A 495 -14.91 22.57 -2.04
C LYS A 495 -13.65 21.74 -2.19
N MET A 496 -13.76 20.43 -1.94
CA MET A 496 -12.74 19.49 -2.41
C MET A 496 -12.59 19.67 -3.92
N ILE A 497 -11.50 20.30 -4.29
CA ILE A 497 -11.14 20.46 -5.69
C ILE A 497 -10.73 19.07 -6.16
N GLY A 498 -11.44 18.54 -7.15
CA GLY A 498 -11.00 17.34 -7.83
C GLY A 498 -9.64 17.58 -8.47
N GLU A 499 -8.84 16.55 -8.59
CA GLU A 499 -7.50 16.57 -9.21
C GLU A 499 -7.50 17.23 -10.60
N TRP A 500 -8.66 17.32 -11.24
CA TRP A 500 -8.91 17.87 -12.57
C TRP A 500 -9.20 19.38 -12.61
N GLU A 501 -9.30 20.04 -11.47
CA GLU A 501 -9.51 21.51 -11.44
C GLU A 501 -8.31 22.28 -12.02
N TRP A 502 -7.11 21.67 -12.05
CA TRP A 502 -5.94 22.27 -12.68
C TRP A 502 -6.10 22.49 -14.18
N GLN A 503 -6.92 21.68 -14.84
CA GLN A 503 -7.25 21.88 -16.26
C GLN A 503 -8.02 23.19 -16.51
N LYS A 504 -8.72 23.70 -15.50
CA LYS A 504 -9.44 24.99 -15.61
C LYS A 504 -8.53 26.20 -15.44
N ILE A 505 -7.33 26.00 -14.84
CA ILE A 505 -6.39 27.08 -14.51
C ILE A 505 -5.41 27.32 -15.65
N ASN A 506 -5.04 26.25 -16.34
CA ASN A 506 -3.98 26.25 -17.34
C ASN A 506 -4.57 26.46 -18.73
N SER A 507 -3.98 27.40 -19.50
CA SER A 507 -4.31 27.60 -20.90
C SER A 507 -3.52 26.60 -21.74
N TYR A 508 -4.07 25.41 -21.93
CA TYR A 508 -3.42 24.40 -22.74
C TYR A 508 -3.56 24.68 -24.23
N LYS A 509 -2.51 24.36 -24.97
CA LYS A 509 -2.43 24.45 -26.46
C LYS A 509 -2.51 23.07 -27.10
N ALA A 510 -2.21 22.02 -26.34
CA ALA A 510 -2.29 20.65 -26.79
C ALA A 510 -2.81 19.74 -25.66
N VAL A 511 -3.36 18.59 -26.04
CA VAL A 511 -3.87 17.57 -25.11
C VAL A 511 -3.43 16.18 -25.54
N ILE A 512 -3.06 15.34 -24.56
CA ILE A 512 -2.83 13.91 -24.77
C ILE A 512 -4.04 13.12 -24.28
N SER A 513 -4.52 12.19 -25.11
CA SER A 513 -5.69 11.36 -24.82
C SER A 513 -5.54 9.94 -25.37
N TYR A 514 -6.29 8.99 -24.79
CA TYR A 514 -6.40 7.61 -25.27
C TYR A 514 -7.21 7.49 -26.58
N THR A 515 -8.05 8.47 -26.90
CA THR A 515 -8.89 8.47 -28.10
C THR A 515 -8.73 9.78 -28.83
N PRO A 516 -8.69 9.79 -30.18
CA PRO A 516 -8.68 11.02 -30.94
C PRO A 516 -10.05 11.73 -30.81
N ASP A 517 -10.02 13.04 -30.64
CA ASP A 517 -11.21 13.90 -30.76
C ASP A 517 -11.32 14.40 -32.19
N GLN A 518 -12.43 14.15 -32.87
CA GLN A 518 -12.65 14.54 -34.26
C GLN A 518 -12.63 16.06 -34.49
N ARG A 519 -12.80 16.85 -33.43
CA ARG A 519 -12.75 18.31 -33.46
C ARG A 519 -11.35 18.89 -33.41
N LEU A 520 -10.36 18.05 -33.09
CA LEU A 520 -8.97 18.45 -32.88
C LEU A 520 -8.06 17.79 -33.95
N SER A 521 -7.01 18.49 -34.34
CA SER A 521 -6.02 17.93 -35.24
C SER A 521 -4.99 17.11 -34.47
N VAL A 522 -4.79 15.87 -34.91
CA VAL A 522 -3.74 14.99 -34.35
C VAL A 522 -2.38 15.50 -34.84
N ILE A 523 -1.51 15.84 -33.89
CA ILE A 523 -0.14 16.29 -34.14
C ILE A 523 0.80 15.08 -34.24
N ASP A 524 0.67 14.15 -33.28
CA ASP A 524 1.54 12.98 -33.14
C ASP A 524 0.81 11.85 -32.40
N LYS A 525 1.34 10.63 -32.45
CA LYS A 525 0.80 9.47 -31.73
C LYS A 525 1.93 8.57 -31.22
N ALA A 526 1.71 7.94 -30.09
CA ALA A 526 2.61 6.94 -29.52
C ALA A 526 1.90 5.60 -29.30
N GLU A 527 2.49 4.51 -29.76
CA GLU A 527 2.03 3.16 -29.49
C GLU A 527 2.74 2.59 -28.26
N TYR A 528 2.04 1.79 -27.48
CA TYR A 528 2.61 1.08 -26.32
C TYR A 528 2.04 -0.32 -26.21
N SER A 529 2.82 -1.23 -25.59
CA SER A 529 2.43 -2.61 -25.38
C SER A 529 1.51 -2.76 -24.16
N THR A 530 0.46 -3.54 -24.30
CA THR A 530 -0.50 -3.87 -23.23
C THR A 530 -0.54 -5.39 -23.01
N PRO A 531 0.38 -5.98 -22.22
CA PRO A 531 0.44 -7.42 -21.98
C PRO A 531 -0.89 -8.04 -21.49
N LEU A 532 -1.67 -7.32 -20.67
CA LEU A 532 -2.97 -7.81 -20.20
C LEU A 532 -4.03 -7.96 -21.30
N SER A 533 -3.97 -7.16 -22.36
CA SER A 533 -4.95 -7.18 -23.43
C SER A 533 -4.45 -7.81 -24.71
N SER A 534 -3.15 -8.15 -24.80
CA SER A 534 -2.46 -8.60 -26.03
C SER A 534 -2.65 -7.65 -27.22
N ARG A 535 -2.98 -6.39 -26.97
CA ARG A 535 -3.20 -5.36 -27.97
C ARG A 535 -2.17 -4.25 -27.81
N LYS A 536 -1.97 -3.47 -28.87
CA LYS A 536 -1.25 -2.22 -28.76
C LYS A 536 -2.21 -1.13 -28.32
N GLY A 537 -1.86 -0.40 -27.26
CA GLY A 537 -2.51 0.86 -26.90
C GLY A 537 -1.93 1.99 -27.75
N VAL A 538 -2.71 3.04 -27.97
CA VAL A 538 -2.26 4.24 -28.68
C VAL A 538 -2.66 5.47 -27.89
N LEU A 539 -1.74 6.42 -27.77
CA LEU A 539 -1.99 7.78 -27.27
C LEU A 539 -1.87 8.77 -28.42
N TYR A 540 -2.71 9.79 -28.37
CA TYR A 540 -2.77 10.84 -29.38
C TYR A 540 -2.45 12.18 -28.74
N LEU A 541 -1.48 12.91 -29.33
CA LEU A 541 -1.24 14.32 -29.04
C LEU A 541 -2.04 15.15 -30.05
N MET A 542 -2.90 16.01 -29.55
CA MET A 542 -3.82 16.80 -30.37
C MET A 542 -3.70 18.28 -30.07
N SER A 543 -3.83 19.12 -31.11
CA SER A 543 -3.86 20.58 -30.97
C SER A 543 -5.22 21.06 -30.47
N LEU A 544 -5.19 22.00 -29.53
CA LEU A 544 -6.38 22.71 -29.02
C LEU A 544 -6.60 24.05 -29.75
N ARG A 545 -5.85 24.31 -30.83
CA ARG A 545 -5.94 25.53 -31.63
C ARG A 545 -6.88 25.37 -32.81
#